data_286fb9db32dfe6f61ccce3c665a168cc
#
_entry.id   286fb9db32dfe6f61ccce3c665a168cc
#
_cell.length_a   1.000
_cell.length_b   1.000
_cell.length_c   1.000
_cell.angle_alpha   90.00
_cell.angle_beta   90.00
_cell.angle_gamma   90.00
#
_symmetry.space_group_name_H-M   'P 1'
#
loop_
_entity.id
_entity.type
_entity.pdbx_description
1 polymer ?
#
loop_
_entity_poly.entity_id
_entity_poly.type
_entity_poly.pdbx_seq_one_letter_code
_entity_poly.pdbx_strand_id
1 'polypeptide(L)'
;PLIMTRDYIDRSLEVFPLEFLEMKLIHQLVYGEDVLKNISIGKADVRLQCERELKGKLQHICQGYIKAMGNKSALTDMFVGSLSGYFPEFHGILFLFDQKLPKEKGAVISAVENLFDIDLGVYKKLLEIKSQDTHPSAESLKEIFEKLYRVLDTLIKKVDEFEIKPA
;
A
#
# COMPACT_ATOMS: atom_id res chain seq x y z
N PRO A 1 -0.47 20.71 -8.80
CA PRO A 1 -1.19 19.96 -9.85
C PRO A 1 -0.22 19.12 -10.64
N LEU A 2 -0.61 17.89 -10.97
CA LEU A 2 0.13 17.02 -11.87
C LEU A 2 -0.37 17.26 -13.29
N ILE A 3 0.53 17.59 -14.20
CA ILE A 3 0.21 17.84 -15.61
C ILE A 3 0.88 16.75 -16.45
N MET A 4 0.08 15.99 -17.19
CA MET A 4 0.57 14.89 -18.03
C MET A 4 -0.07 14.97 -19.42
N THR A 5 0.70 14.64 -20.46
CA THR A 5 0.17 14.40 -21.80
C THR A 5 -0.30 12.95 -21.93
N ARG A 6 -1.17 12.65 -22.90
CA ARG A 6 -1.58 11.27 -23.20
C ARG A 6 -0.36 10.37 -23.50
N ASP A 7 0.53 10.83 -24.36
CA ASP A 7 1.77 10.12 -24.70
C ASP A 7 2.66 9.84 -23.46
N TYR A 8 2.74 10.76 -22.50
CA TYR A 8 3.43 10.52 -21.24
C TYR A 8 2.74 9.41 -20.41
N ILE A 9 1.41 9.43 -20.31
CA ILE A 9 0.65 8.39 -19.61
C ILE A 9 0.95 7.03 -20.22
N ASP A 10 0.77 6.90 -21.55
CA ASP A 10 0.95 5.62 -22.24
C ASP A 10 2.35 5.02 -22.08
N ARG A 11 3.40 5.86 -22.07
CA ARG A 11 4.79 5.43 -21.86
C ARG A 11 5.19 5.21 -20.41
N SER A 12 4.33 5.58 -19.46
CA SER A 12 4.63 5.51 -18.03
C SER A 12 3.87 4.42 -17.28
N LEU A 13 2.93 3.73 -17.94
CA LEU A 13 2.08 2.70 -17.31
C LEU A 13 2.89 1.54 -16.71
N GLU A 14 3.96 1.12 -17.37
CA GLU A 14 4.85 0.05 -16.89
C GLU A 14 5.81 0.51 -15.78
N VAL A 15 6.07 1.83 -15.69
CA VAL A 15 6.99 2.41 -14.70
C VAL A 15 6.29 2.75 -13.40
N PHE A 16 5.04 3.24 -13.48
CA PHE A 16 4.23 3.70 -12.36
C PHE A 16 2.85 3.01 -12.30
N PRO A 17 2.80 1.66 -12.39
CA PRO A 17 1.54 0.94 -12.51
C PRO A 17 0.62 1.10 -11.28
N LEU A 18 1.17 1.21 -10.06
CA LEU A 18 0.37 1.43 -8.84
C LEU A 18 -0.25 2.81 -8.81
N GLU A 19 0.50 3.85 -9.18
CA GLU A 19 0.00 5.22 -9.24
C GLU A 19 -1.12 5.35 -10.27
N PHE A 20 -0.97 4.75 -11.44
CA PHE A 20 -2.03 4.75 -12.45
C PHE A 20 -3.24 3.89 -12.06
N LEU A 21 -3.03 2.79 -11.32
CA LEU A 21 -4.12 2.00 -10.75
C LEU A 21 -4.93 2.83 -9.75
N GLU A 22 -4.26 3.53 -8.84
CA GLU A 22 -4.89 4.45 -7.88
C GLU A 22 -5.63 5.58 -8.59
N MET A 23 -4.98 6.25 -9.55
CA MET A 23 -5.63 7.31 -10.32
C MET A 23 -6.87 6.78 -11.03
N LYS A 24 -6.80 5.62 -11.70
CA LYS A 24 -7.95 5.01 -12.37
C LYS A 24 -9.09 4.69 -11.41
N LEU A 25 -8.76 4.28 -10.18
CA LEU A 25 -9.74 3.90 -9.16
C LEU A 25 -10.49 5.11 -8.56
N ILE A 26 -9.77 6.22 -8.28
CA ILE A 26 -10.29 7.31 -7.45
C ILE A 26 -10.55 8.63 -8.20
N HIS A 27 -10.09 8.77 -9.46
CA HIS A 27 -10.26 10.03 -10.20
C HIS A 27 -11.73 10.38 -10.42
N GLN A 28 -11.97 11.68 -10.60
CA GLN A 28 -13.26 12.22 -11.03
C GLN A 28 -13.03 13.09 -12.25
N LEU A 29 -13.69 12.75 -13.35
CA LEU A 29 -13.63 13.55 -14.56
C LEU A 29 -14.34 14.88 -14.32
N VAL A 30 -13.61 16.00 -14.46
CA VAL A 30 -14.15 17.35 -14.30
C VAL A 30 -14.52 17.93 -15.67
N TYR A 31 -13.70 17.69 -16.69
CA TYR A 31 -13.90 18.22 -18.04
C TYR A 31 -13.14 17.40 -19.09
N GLY A 32 -13.70 17.31 -20.30
CA GLY A 32 -13.02 16.69 -21.44
C GLY A 32 -13.16 15.18 -21.51
N GLU A 33 -12.21 14.51 -22.17
CA GLU A 33 -12.18 13.06 -22.36
C GLU A 33 -11.55 12.38 -21.14
N ASP A 34 -12.14 11.27 -20.70
CA ASP A 34 -11.58 10.44 -19.61
C ASP A 34 -10.43 9.56 -20.14
N VAL A 35 -9.22 10.12 -20.08
CA VAL A 35 -8.01 9.45 -20.56
C VAL A 35 -7.60 8.26 -19.70
N LEU A 36 -8.06 8.18 -18.43
CA LEU A 36 -7.71 7.09 -17.50
C LEU A 36 -8.65 5.88 -17.63
N LYS A 37 -9.84 6.07 -18.20
CA LYS A 37 -10.84 4.99 -18.29
C LYS A 37 -10.31 3.76 -19.03
N ASN A 38 -9.61 3.97 -20.13
CA ASN A 38 -9.21 2.93 -21.07
C ASN A 38 -7.73 2.52 -20.94
N ILE A 39 -6.99 3.03 -19.94
CA ILE A 39 -5.61 2.57 -19.73
C ILE A 39 -5.61 1.09 -19.31
N SER A 40 -4.66 0.34 -19.85
CA SER A 40 -4.39 -1.06 -19.50
C SER A 40 -3.15 -1.14 -18.63
N ILE A 41 -3.29 -1.71 -17.43
CA ILE A 41 -2.20 -1.84 -16.47
C ILE A 41 -1.79 -3.30 -16.43
N GLY A 42 -0.49 -3.56 -16.66
CA GLY A 42 0.07 -4.90 -16.71
C GLY A 42 0.22 -5.52 -15.30
N LYS A 43 -0.26 -6.76 -15.12
CA LYS A 43 -0.05 -7.46 -13.83
C LYS A 43 1.43 -7.69 -13.51
N ALA A 44 2.28 -7.88 -14.53
CA ALA A 44 3.72 -8.04 -14.35
C ALA A 44 4.35 -6.81 -13.69
N ASP A 45 3.98 -5.63 -14.19
CA ASP A 45 4.51 -4.36 -13.72
C ASP A 45 3.99 -4.05 -12.31
N VAL A 46 2.69 -4.29 -12.06
CA VAL A 46 2.09 -4.17 -10.72
C VAL A 46 2.78 -5.10 -9.72
N ARG A 47 3.02 -6.37 -10.07
CA ARG A 47 3.73 -7.32 -9.21
C ARG A 47 5.12 -6.81 -8.84
N LEU A 48 5.88 -6.39 -9.84
CA LEU A 48 7.26 -5.92 -9.64
C LEU A 48 7.30 -4.67 -8.77
N GLN A 49 6.40 -3.70 -9.01
CA GLN A 49 6.34 -2.49 -8.19
C GLN A 49 5.85 -2.80 -6.78
N CYS A 50 4.82 -3.62 -6.59
CA CYS A 50 4.36 -4.06 -5.25
C CYS A 50 5.49 -4.70 -4.44
N GLU A 51 6.24 -5.62 -5.05
CA GLU A 51 7.35 -6.30 -4.38
C GLU A 51 8.42 -5.30 -3.95
N ARG A 52 8.83 -4.40 -4.84
CA ARG A 52 9.83 -3.37 -4.56
C ARG A 52 9.39 -2.42 -3.45
N GLU A 53 8.16 -1.91 -3.52
CA GLU A 53 7.64 -0.96 -2.53
C GLU A 53 7.46 -1.61 -1.15
N LEU A 54 6.94 -2.83 -1.09
CA LEU A 54 6.78 -3.57 0.18
C LEU A 54 8.15 -3.87 0.83
N LYS A 55 9.15 -4.30 0.05
CA LYS A 55 10.53 -4.52 0.54
C LYS A 55 11.15 -3.20 1.03
N GLY A 56 10.95 -2.10 0.31
CA GLY A 56 11.39 -0.78 0.72
C GLY A 56 10.75 -0.32 2.03
N LYS A 57 9.45 -0.53 2.20
CA LYS A 57 8.72 -0.22 3.44
C LYS A 57 9.19 -1.06 4.62
N LEU A 58 9.47 -2.35 4.42
CA LEU A 58 10.02 -3.21 5.46
C LEU A 58 11.38 -2.69 5.95
N GLN A 59 12.26 -2.30 5.02
CA GLN A 59 13.55 -1.70 5.37
C GLN A 59 13.37 -0.36 6.10
N HIS A 60 12.43 0.47 5.63
CA HIS A 60 12.15 1.77 6.23
C HIS A 60 11.69 1.66 7.69
N ILE A 61 10.75 0.76 7.99
CA ILE A 61 10.29 0.58 9.37
C ILE A 61 11.40 0.03 10.28
N CYS A 62 12.24 -0.90 9.79
CA CYS A 62 13.37 -1.41 10.56
C CYS A 62 14.40 -0.31 10.87
N GLN A 63 14.80 0.46 9.86
CA GLN A 63 15.74 1.57 10.04
C GLN A 63 15.19 2.66 10.96
N GLY A 64 13.92 3.01 10.78
CA GLY A 64 13.24 4.02 11.58
C GLY A 64 13.11 3.58 13.04
N TYR A 65 12.78 2.31 13.29
CA TYR A 65 12.72 1.74 14.63
C TYR A 65 14.06 1.83 15.37
N ILE A 66 15.17 1.49 14.68
CA ILE A 66 16.52 1.60 15.24
C ILE A 66 16.88 3.08 15.49
N LYS A 67 16.63 3.97 14.51
CA LYS A 67 16.97 5.40 14.63
C LYS A 67 16.19 6.10 15.74
N ALA A 68 14.97 5.67 16.02
CA ALA A 68 14.16 6.27 17.07
C ALA A 68 14.74 6.05 18.48
N MET A 69 15.60 5.06 18.70
CA MET A 69 16.26 4.78 19.99
C MET A 69 15.29 4.79 21.18
N GLY A 70 14.07 4.26 21.00
CA GLY A 70 13.03 4.24 22.02
C GLY A 70 12.24 5.55 22.19
N ASN A 71 12.47 6.56 21.37
CA ASN A 71 11.67 7.78 21.36
C ASN A 71 10.25 7.47 20.86
N LYS A 72 9.27 7.53 21.78
CA LYS A 72 7.87 7.16 21.50
C LYS A 72 7.21 8.07 20.46
N SER A 73 7.44 9.37 20.52
CA SER A 73 6.88 10.32 19.55
C SER A 73 7.39 10.01 18.13
N ALA A 74 8.71 9.88 17.98
CA ALA A 74 9.33 9.57 16.69
C ALA A 74 8.82 8.24 16.10
N LEU A 75 8.60 7.21 16.94
CA LEU A 75 8.02 5.94 16.50
C LEU A 75 6.56 6.10 16.08
N THR A 76 5.75 6.81 16.86
CA THR A 76 4.35 7.06 16.54
C THR A 76 4.23 7.82 15.21
N ASP A 77 4.97 8.90 15.06
CA ASP A 77 4.98 9.73 13.84
C ASP A 77 5.39 8.91 12.62
N MET A 78 6.40 8.06 12.75
CA MET A 78 6.86 7.18 11.67
C MET A 78 5.77 6.17 11.27
N PHE A 79 5.17 5.45 12.23
CA PHE A 79 4.16 4.45 11.91
C PHE A 79 2.89 5.07 11.34
N VAL A 80 2.39 6.13 11.96
CA VAL A 80 1.19 6.84 11.51
C VAL A 80 1.44 7.55 10.17
N GLY A 81 2.61 8.16 10.01
CA GLY A 81 2.98 8.85 8.77
C GLY A 81 3.11 7.91 7.57
N SER A 82 3.60 6.69 7.79
CA SER A 82 3.73 5.68 6.72
C SER A 82 2.40 5.05 6.29
N LEU A 83 1.36 5.14 7.12
CA LEU A 83 0.11 4.39 6.95
C LEU A 83 -0.57 4.59 5.59
N SER A 84 -0.64 5.84 5.10
CA SER A 84 -1.29 6.13 3.82
C SER A 84 -0.56 5.53 2.62
N GLY A 85 0.73 5.31 2.74
CA GLY A 85 1.55 4.73 1.68
C GLY A 85 1.36 3.23 1.48
N TYR A 86 0.62 2.51 2.35
CA TYR A 86 0.36 1.08 2.15
C TYR A 86 -0.83 0.77 1.25
N PHE A 87 -1.73 1.71 1.05
CA PHE A 87 -2.97 1.47 0.30
C PHE A 87 -2.76 1.21 -1.19
N PRO A 88 -1.84 1.92 -1.89
CA PRO A 88 -1.52 1.57 -3.26
C PRO A 88 -1.05 0.12 -3.44
N GLU A 89 -0.20 -0.39 -2.53
CA GLU A 89 0.23 -1.79 -2.58
C GLU A 89 -0.90 -2.77 -2.26
N PHE A 90 -1.79 -2.43 -1.32
CA PHE A 90 -2.97 -3.26 -1.04
C PHE A 90 -3.90 -3.33 -2.25
N HIS A 91 -4.16 -2.22 -2.95
CA HIS A 91 -4.90 -2.23 -4.21
C HIS A 91 -4.16 -3.00 -5.29
N GLY A 92 -2.83 -2.85 -5.39
CA GLY A 92 -2.00 -3.64 -6.30
C GLY A 92 -2.14 -5.14 -6.04
N ILE A 93 -2.06 -5.57 -4.79
CA ILE A 93 -2.27 -6.97 -4.38
C ILE A 93 -3.67 -7.44 -4.79
N LEU A 94 -4.72 -6.70 -4.43
CA LEU A 94 -6.08 -7.06 -4.80
C LEU A 94 -6.27 -7.15 -6.32
N PHE A 95 -5.64 -6.25 -7.09
CA PHE A 95 -5.64 -6.26 -8.55
C PHE A 95 -4.95 -7.52 -9.11
N LEU A 96 -3.79 -7.91 -8.57
CA LEU A 96 -3.07 -9.12 -8.99
C LEU A 96 -3.94 -10.35 -8.88
N PHE A 97 -4.68 -10.48 -7.79
CA PHE A 97 -5.54 -11.62 -7.48
C PHE A 97 -6.99 -11.46 -7.96
N ASP A 98 -7.26 -10.56 -8.91
CA ASP A 98 -8.59 -10.33 -9.53
C ASP A 98 -9.70 -10.04 -8.51
N GLN A 99 -9.35 -9.39 -7.40
CA GLN A 99 -10.31 -8.99 -6.38
C GLN A 99 -10.93 -7.61 -6.68
N LYS A 100 -12.08 -7.33 -6.07
CA LYS A 100 -12.64 -5.98 -6.07
C LYS A 100 -11.70 -5.01 -5.37
N LEU A 101 -11.64 -3.78 -5.89
CA LEU A 101 -10.83 -2.70 -5.34
C LEU A 101 -11.74 -1.74 -4.54
N PRO A 102 -11.88 -1.91 -3.22
CA PRO A 102 -12.65 -1.00 -2.38
C PRO A 102 -11.95 0.37 -2.30
N LYS A 103 -12.73 1.46 -2.15
CA LYS A 103 -12.16 2.81 -1.98
C LYS A 103 -11.97 3.18 -0.50
N GLU A 104 -12.76 2.57 0.39
CA GLU A 104 -12.73 2.84 1.81
C GLU A 104 -11.61 2.03 2.47
N LYS A 105 -10.78 2.70 3.30
CA LYS A 105 -9.56 2.12 3.86
C LYS A 105 -9.77 0.86 4.68
N GLY A 106 -10.80 0.84 5.54
CA GLY A 106 -11.13 -0.33 6.35
C GLY A 106 -11.55 -1.52 5.46
N ALA A 107 -12.31 -1.26 4.39
CA ALA A 107 -12.70 -2.28 3.44
C ALA A 107 -11.51 -2.83 2.64
N VAL A 108 -10.53 -1.99 2.28
CA VAL A 108 -9.28 -2.42 1.63
C VAL A 108 -8.51 -3.37 2.54
N ILE A 109 -8.30 -3.00 3.81
CA ILE A 109 -7.62 -3.86 4.80
C ILE A 109 -8.34 -5.20 4.91
N SER A 110 -9.67 -5.18 5.10
CA SER A 110 -10.45 -6.41 5.25
C SER A 110 -10.45 -7.28 3.98
N ALA A 111 -10.39 -6.68 2.78
CA ALA A 111 -10.27 -7.44 1.54
C ALA A 111 -8.93 -8.19 1.45
N VAL A 112 -7.81 -7.58 1.86
CA VAL A 112 -6.49 -8.24 1.88
C VAL A 112 -6.43 -9.28 3.01
N GLU A 113 -7.01 -9.01 4.20
CA GLU A 113 -7.15 -10.00 5.29
C GLU A 113 -7.84 -11.27 4.78
N ASN A 114 -8.99 -11.12 4.14
CA ASN A 114 -9.77 -12.25 3.63
C ASN A 114 -9.07 -12.98 2.48
N LEU A 115 -8.33 -12.28 1.62
CA LEU A 115 -7.63 -12.87 0.48
C LEU A 115 -6.57 -13.89 0.92
N PHE A 116 -5.84 -13.59 1.99
CA PHE A 116 -4.70 -14.39 2.43
C PHE A 116 -4.90 -15.07 3.79
N ASP A 117 -6.04 -14.87 4.43
CA ASP A 117 -6.32 -15.33 5.80
C ASP A 117 -5.23 -14.88 6.80
N ILE A 118 -4.93 -13.58 6.80
CA ILE A 118 -3.91 -12.95 7.66
C ILE A 118 -4.50 -11.81 8.48
N ASP A 119 -3.97 -11.60 9.69
CA ASP A 119 -4.36 -10.49 10.57
C ASP A 119 -3.66 -9.19 10.16
N LEU A 120 -4.43 -8.24 9.61
CA LEU A 120 -4.02 -6.86 9.33
C LEU A 120 -4.51 -5.85 10.37
N GLY A 121 -4.93 -6.31 11.55
CA GLY A 121 -5.45 -5.47 12.63
C GLY A 121 -4.49 -4.35 13.07
N VAL A 122 -3.18 -4.52 12.85
CA VAL A 122 -2.19 -3.47 13.09
C VAL A 122 -2.47 -2.20 12.27
N TYR A 123 -2.93 -2.31 11.03
CA TYR A 123 -3.28 -1.14 10.22
C TYR A 123 -4.57 -0.47 10.71
N LYS A 124 -5.56 -1.25 11.18
CA LYS A 124 -6.77 -0.72 11.82
C LYS A 124 -6.41 0.07 13.09
N LYS A 125 -5.53 -0.50 13.92
CA LYS A 125 -5.00 0.16 15.12
C LYS A 125 -4.27 1.48 14.78
N LEU A 126 -3.47 1.51 13.72
CA LEU A 126 -2.80 2.72 13.26
C LEU A 126 -3.78 3.79 12.74
N LEU A 127 -4.88 3.38 12.07
CA LEU A 127 -5.95 4.28 11.66
C LEU A 127 -6.62 4.93 12.89
N GLU A 128 -6.87 4.15 13.94
CA GLU A 128 -7.44 4.65 15.22
C GLU A 128 -6.49 5.63 15.90
N ILE A 129 -5.21 5.30 16.05
CA ILE A 129 -4.18 6.19 16.62
C ILE A 129 -4.15 7.50 15.85
N LYS A 130 -4.16 7.45 14.51
CA LYS A 130 -4.17 8.64 13.64
C LYS A 130 -5.41 9.50 13.84
N SER A 131 -6.60 8.88 13.98
CA SER A 131 -7.87 9.61 14.07
C SER A 131 -8.09 10.23 15.45
N GLN A 132 -7.57 9.61 16.50
CA GLN A 132 -7.77 10.02 17.90
C GLN A 132 -6.59 10.81 18.47
N ASP A 133 -5.52 11.00 17.71
CA ASP A 133 -4.27 11.64 18.14
C ASP A 133 -3.74 11.07 19.46
N THR A 134 -3.81 9.75 19.60
CA THR A 134 -3.40 9.06 20.82
C THR A 134 -1.90 8.75 20.83
N HIS A 135 -1.31 8.75 22.03
CA HIS A 135 0.11 8.45 22.23
C HIS A 135 0.29 7.05 22.82
N PRO A 136 0.67 6.03 22.01
CA PRO A 136 0.84 4.67 22.49
C PRO A 136 1.98 4.53 23.51
N SER A 137 1.88 3.52 24.39
CA SER A 137 2.98 3.14 25.28
C SER A 137 4.16 2.55 24.49
N ALA A 138 5.35 2.50 25.10
CA ALA A 138 6.53 1.89 24.48
C ALA A 138 6.28 0.41 24.14
N GLU A 139 5.58 -0.33 25.00
CA GLU A 139 5.16 -1.72 24.79
C GLU A 139 4.27 -1.84 23.56
N SER A 140 3.24 -0.99 23.45
CA SER A 140 2.33 -0.98 22.32
C SER A 140 3.04 -0.63 21.00
N LEU A 141 4.02 0.27 21.01
CA LEU A 141 4.83 0.60 19.83
C LEU A 141 5.72 -0.56 19.39
N LYS A 142 6.27 -1.32 20.36
CA LYS A 142 7.02 -2.54 20.08
C LYS A 142 6.13 -3.60 19.43
N GLU A 143 4.94 -3.84 19.99
CA GLU A 143 3.96 -4.76 19.39
C GLU A 143 3.55 -4.35 17.98
N ILE A 144 3.33 -3.04 17.72
CA ILE A 144 3.03 -2.51 16.40
C ILE A 144 4.17 -2.81 15.43
N PHE A 145 5.41 -2.55 15.84
CA PHE A 145 6.58 -2.86 15.01
C PHE A 145 6.65 -4.35 14.64
N GLU A 146 6.53 -5.24 15.63
CA GLU A 146 6.59 -6.68 15.41
C GLU A 146 5.48 -7.17 14.46
N LYS A 147 4.25 -6.65 14.63
CA LYS A 147 3.13 -7.00 13.77
C LYS A 147 3.32 -6.47 12.35
N LEU A 148 3.73 -5.21 12.19
CA LEU A 148 4.02 -4.63 10.88
C LEU A 148 5.10 -5.42 10.15
N TYR A 149 6.18 -5.78 10.85
CA TYR A 149 7.26 -6.59 10.29
C TYR A 149 6.74 -7.92 9.74
N ARG A 150 6.00 -8.68 10.56
CA ARG A 150 5.45 -9.99 10.17
C ARG A 150 4.48 -9.90 9.00
N VAL A 151 3.61 -8.90 9.03
CA VAL A 151 2.64 -8.68 7.95
C VAL A 151 3.35 -8.34 6.65
N LEU A 152 4.30 -7.40 6.67
CA LEU A 152 5.04 -7.03 5.47
C LEU A 152 5.84 -8.20 4.90
N ASP A 153 6.53 -8.98 5.75
CA ASP A 153 7.25 -10.18 5.32
C ASP A 153 6.31 -11.21 4.66
N THR A 154 5.12 -11.39 5.22
CA THR A 154 4.10 -12.28 4.65
C THR A 154 3.59 -11.77 3.30
N LEU A 155 3.24 -10.49 3.20
CA LEU A 155 2.75 -9.90 1.96
C LEU A 155 3.80 -9.92 0.85
N ILE A 156 5.07 -9.66 1.19
CA ILE A 156 6.20 -9.76 0.26
C ILE A 156 6.28 -11.18 -0.34
N LYS A 157 6.21 -12.22 0.51
CA LYS A 157 6.22 -13.62 0.06
C LYS A 157 5.04 -13.93 -0.85
N LYS A 158 3.83 -13.48 -0.50
CA LYS A 158 2.62 -13.70 -1.31
C LYS A 158 2.70 -13.04 -2.68
N VAL A 159 3.30 -11.84 -2.76
CA VAL A 159 3.52 -11.14 -4.04
C VAL A 159 4.64 -11.80 -4.85
N ASP A 160 5.71 -12.24 -4.19
CA ASP A 160 6.84 -12.92 -4.84
C ASP A 160 6.42 -14.27 -5.44
N GLU A 161 5.58 -15.02 -4.73
CA GLU A 161 5.02 -16.32 -5.16
C GLU A 161 3.92 -16.19 -6.23
N PHE A 162 3.47 -14.96 -6.54
CA PHE A 162 2.41 -14.76 -7.54
C PHE A 162 2.93 -15.07 -8.94
N GLU A 163 2.41 -16.14 -9.55
CA GLU A 163 2.73 -16.54 -10.91
C GLU A 163 1.82 -15.84 -11.92
N ILE A 164 2.45 -15.16 -12.89
CA ILE A 164 1.74 -14.57 -14.02
C ILE A 164 1.43 -15.69 -15.00
N LYS A 165 0.16 -16.06 -15.12
CA LYS A 165 -0.26 -17.02 -16.13
C LYS A 165 0.01 -16.42 -17.51
N PRO A 166 0.73 -17.14 -18.39
CA PRO A 166 0.86 -16.68 -19.76
C PRO A 166 -0.53 -16.60 -20.41
N ALA A 167 -0.75 -15.51 -21.18
CA ALA A 167 -1.99 -15.25 -21.90
C ALA A 167 -2.19 -16.27 -23.04
#